data_8665c4795394beb1fd705d2a0dcedb41
#
_entry.id   8665c4795394beb1fd705d2a0dcedb41
#
_cell.length_a   1.000
_cell.length_b   1.000
_cell.length_c   1.000
_cell.angle_alpha   90.00
_cell.angle_beta   90.00
_cell.angle_gamma   90.00
#
_symmetry.space_group_name_H-M   'P 1'
#
loop_
_entity.id
_entity.type
_entity.pdbx_description
1 polymer ?
#
loop_
_entity_poly.entity_id
_entity_poly.type
_entity_poly.pdbx_seq_one_letter_code
_entity_poly.pdbx_strand_id
1 'polypeptide(L)'
;MDDKVKTPTKFPEVPLKELETLWMQVGGTLCNLECTHCFISCGPKNDTIAMMTLAQVEERLRESRELGVKDYYITGGEVFINPEIFEILAAILSYGPLDALTNGTQITSEKAKRLRTIQDASKHPLRFRVSMEHFDEDKNDVIRGKNAYRKAIAGIVCLAEAGFSPILTVTRTWEEESDSEMESKFVEFL
;
A
#
# COMPACT_ATOMS: atom_id res chain seq x y z
N MET A 1 22.21 19.19 -42.09
CA MET A 1 22.75 17.87 -41.70
C MET A 1 21.74 17.26 -40.76
N ASP A 2 20.89 16.39 -41.28
CA ASP A 2 19.83 15.74 -40.51
C ASP A 2 20.44 14.56 -39.72
N ASP A 3 20.74 14.79 -38.44
CA ASP A 3 21.03 13.69 -37.53
C ASP A 3 19.68 13.02 -37.14
N LYS A 4 19.25 12.10 -37.99
CA LYS A 4 18.17 11.17 -37.67
C LYS A 4 18.65 10.30 -36.52
N VAL A 5 18.19 10.59 -35.31
CA VAL A 5 18.29 9.69 -34.15
C VAL A 5 17.73 8.34 -34.60
N LYS A 6 18.60 7.38 -34.85
CA LYS A 6 18.20 6.00 -35.15
C LYS A 6 17.53 5.43 -33.87
N THR A 7 16.23 5.36 -33.89
CA THR A 7 15.49 4.61 -32.88
C THR A 7 16.00 3.17 -32.89
N PRO A 8 16.43 2.61 -31.76
CA PRO A 8 16.88 1.22 -31.76
C PRO A 8 15.73 0.33 -32.20
N THR A 9 15.96 -0.48 -33.22
CA THR A 9 14.94 -1.34 -33.83
C THR A 9 14.57 -2.57 -32.97
N LYS A 10 15.25 -2.76 -31.84
CA LYS A 10 14.96 -3.85 -30.90
C LYS A 10 15.29 -3.38 -29.48
N PHE A 11 14.29 -3.44 -28.60
CA PHE A 11 14.51 -3.22 -27.17
C PHE A 11 15.22 -4.45 -26.59
N PRO A 12 16.09 -4.27 -25.56
CA PRO A 12 16.69 -5.40 -24.88
C PRO A 12 15.61 -6.25 -24.22
N GLU A 13 15.58 -7.53 -24.51
CA GLU A 13 14.67 -8.50 -23.91
C GLU A 13 15.39 -9.24 -22.78
N VAL A 14 14.78 -9.26 -21.60
CA VAL A 14 15.27 -10.04 -20.46
C VAL A 14 14.21 -11.11 -20.17
N PRO A 15 14.58 -12.41 -20.19
CA PRO A 15 13.61 -13.45 -19.88
C PRO A 15 13.16 -13.35 -18.44
N LEU A 16 11.85 -13.37 -18.22
CA LEU A 16 11.27 -13.54 -16.87
C LEU A 16 11.59 -14.95 -16.40
N LYS A 17 12.36 -15.08 -15.34
CA LYS A 17 12.74 -16.38 -14.77
C LYS A 17 11.66 -16.92 -13.85
N GLU A 18 11.16 -16.09 -12.94
CA GLU A 18 10.17 -16.45 -11.93
C GLU A 18 9.26 -15.26 -11.66
N LEU A 19 8.01 -15.51 -11.35
CA LEU A 19 7.07 -14.53 -10.84
C LEU A 19 6.94 -14.75 -9.32
N GLU A 20 7.76 -14.06 -8.54
CA GLU A 20 7.80 -14.27 -7.09
C GLU A 20 6.78 -13.41 -6.33
N THR A 21 6.44 -12.24 -6.86
CA THR A 21 5.60 -11.25 -6.17
C THR A 21 4.41 -10.85 -7.02
N LEU A 22 3.21 -10.87 -6.44
CA LEU A 22 1.98 -10.39 -7.06
C LEU A 22 1.46 -9.15 -6.35
N TRP A 23 1.28 -8.07 -7.12
CA TRP A 23 0.62 -6.85 -6.68
C TRP A 23 -0.81 -6.80 -7.20
N MET A 24 -1.78 -6.59 -6.31
CA MET A 24 -3.18 -6.44 -6.67
C MET A 24 -3.70 -5.07 -6.23
N GLN A 25 -4.30 -4.33 -7.17
CA GLN A 25 -4.87 -3.01 -6.90
C GLN A 25 -6.33 -3.15 -6.41
N VAL A 26 -6.50 -3.75 -5.21
CA VAL A 26 -7.82 -4.09 -4.67
C VAL A 26 -8.68 -2.88 -4.33
N GLY A 27 -8.06 -1.73 -4.05
CA GLY A 27 -8.74 -0.45 -3.79
C GLY A 27 -9.16 0.30 -5.06
N GLY A 28 -8.82 -0.20 -6.26
CA GLY A 28 -9.03 0.55 -7.49
C GLY A 28 -8.38 1.94 -7.43
N THR A 29 -9.03 2.96 -7.97
CA THR A 29 -8.60 4.36 -7.88
C THR A 29 -9.39 5.18 -6.86
N LEU A 30 -10.38 4.58 -6.16
CA LEU A 30 -11.12 5.28 -5.12
C LEU A 30 -10.29 5.39 -3.84
N CYS A 31 -10.15 6.62 -3.34
CA CYS A 31 -9.43 6.95 -2.11
C CYS A 31 -10.19 8.02 -1.33
N ASN A 32 -10.09 8.00 0.00
CA ASN A 32 -10.64 9.05 0.84
C ASN A 32 -9.72 10.28 0.98
N LEU A 33 -8.51 10.22 0.41
CA LEU A 33 -7.56 11.33 0.31
C LEU A 33 -7.34 11.70 -1.17
N GLU A 34 -6.83 12.92 -1.40
CA GLU A 34 -6.46 13.45 -2.71
C GLU A 34 -5.05 14.03 -2.60
N CYS A 35 -4.06 13.14 -2.46
CA CYS A 35 -2.67 13.53 -2.25
C CYS A 35 -2.07 14.17 -3.49
N THR A 36 -1.33 15.27 -3.32
CA THR A 36 -0.77 16.08 -4.42
C THR A 36 0.23 15.30 -5.29
N HIS A 37 0.88 14.29 -4.73
CA HIS A 37 1.89 13.46 -5.41
C HIS A 37 1.37 12.07 -5.83
N CYS A 38 0.06 11.84 -5.79
CA CYS A 38 -0.49 10.52 -6.12
C CYS A 38 -0.25 10.16 -7.59
N PHE A 39 0.67 9.22 -7.84
CA PHE A 39 1.09 8.86 -9.21
C PHE A 39 0.01 8.13 -10.02
N ILE A 40 -1.01 7.55 -9.37
CA ILE A 40 -2.18 6.94 -10.01
C ILE A 40 -3.43 7.81 -9.90
N SER A 41 -3.28 9.07 -9.45
CA SER A 41 -4.35 10.06 -9.36
C SER A 41 -5.59 9.59 -8.60
N CYS A 42 -5.42 8.81 -7.55
CA CYS A 42 -6.52 8.37 -6.70
C CYS A 42 -7.20 9.54 -5.98
N GLY A 43 -8.49 9.39 -5.74
CA GLY A 43 -9.25 10.42 -5.04
C GLY A 43 -10.69 10.00 -4.72
N PRO A 44 -11.42 10.84 -3.96
CA PRO A 44 -12.78 10.52 -3.50
C PRO A 44 -13.82 10.40 -4.61
N LYS A 45 -13.50 10.89 -5.81
CA LYS A 45 -14.39 10.89 -6.98
C LYS A 45 -13.81 10.12 -8.17
N ASN A 46 -12.66 9.44 -7.98
CA ASN A 46 -12.03 8.69 -9.05
C ASN A 46 -12.36 7.21 -8.91
N ASP A 47 -13.23 6.72 -9.75
CA ASP A 47 -13.63 5.32 -9.90
C ASP A 47 -13.23 4.73 -11.26
N THR A 48 -12.26 5.34 -11.95
CA THR A 48 -11.78 4.92 -13.27
C THR A 48 -11.34 3.46 -13.30
N ILE A 49 -10.69 3.00 -12.23
CA ILE A 49 -10.40 1.59 -11.99
C ILE A 49 -11.27 1.15 -10.81
N ALA A 50 -12.16 0.22 -11.06
CA ALA A 50 -13.05 -0.32 -10.04
C ALA A 50 -12.26 -1.09 -8.96
N MET A 51 -12.79 -1.15 -7.75
CA MET A 51 -12.29 -2.05 -6.71
C MET A 51 -12.41 -3.49 -7.16
N MET A 52 -11.45 -4.32 -6.80
CA MET A 52 -11.56 -5.77 -7.03
C MET A 52 -12.54 -6.38 -6.04
N THR A 53 -13.38 -7.27 -6.54
CA THR A 53 -14.22 -8.13 -5.70
C THR A 53 -13.42 -9.31 -5.15
N LEU A 54 -13.91 -9.95 -4.09
CA LEU A 54 -13.33 -11.18 -3.55
C LEU A 54 -13.17 -12.25 -4.64
N ALA A 55 -14.21 -12.43 -5.47
CA ALA A 55 -14.18 -13.43 -6.55
C ALA A 55 -13.06 -13.19 -7.57
N GLN A 56 -12.82 -11.91 -7.93
CA GLN A 56 -11.71 -11.55 -8.82
C GLN A 56 -10.34 -11.81 -8.16
N VAL A 57 -10.20 -11.50 -6.87
CA VAL A 57 -8.97 -11.79 -6.12
C VAL A 57 -8.72 -13.29 -6.06
N GLU A 58 -9.71 -14.10 -5.72
CA GLU A 58 -9.59 -15.55 -5.68
C GLU A 58 -9.19 -16.17 -7.03
N GLU A 59 -9.70 -15.61 -8.14
CA GLU A 59 -9.27 -16.01 -9.48
C GLU A 59 -7.76 -15.75 -9.69
N ARG A 60 -7.30 -14.54 -9.38
CA ARG A 60 -5.87 -14.20 -9.48
C ARG A 60 -5.00 -15.02 -8.53
N LEU A 61 -5.50 -15.38 -7.36
CA LEU A 61 -4.78 -16.25 -6.42
C LEU A 61 -4.59 -17.66 -6.96
N ARG A 62 -5.61 -18.22 -7.63
CA ARG A 62 -5.45 -19.54 -8.28
C ARG A 62 -4.38 -19.50 -9.37
N GLU A 63 -4.42 -18.50 -10.24
CA GLU A 63 -3.41 -18.29 -11.29
C GLU A 63 -2.00 -18.08 -10.69
N SER A 64 -1.90 -17.27 -9.64
CA SER A 64 -0.62 -16.96 -8.99
C SER A 64 0.06 -18.21 -8.43
N ARG A 65 -0.73 -19.16 -7.93
CA ARG A 65 -0.22 -20.44 -7.42
C ARG A 65 0.41 -21.29 -8.51
N GLU A 66 -0.19 -21.30 -9.70
CA GLU A 66 0.35 -22.02 -10.87
C GLU A 66 1.64 -21.37 -11.38
N LEU A 67 1.79 -20.06 -11.20
CA LEU A 67 2.97 -19.27 -11.60
C LEU A 67 4.08 -19.27 -10.55
N GLY A 68 3.86 -19.84 -9.36
CA GLY A 68 4.87 -19.94 -8.31
C GLY A 68 5.06 -18.71 -7.46
N VAL A 69 4.05 -17.80 -7.41
CA VAL A 69 4.08 -16.59 -6.56
C VAL A 69 4.23 -16.96 -5.10
N LYS A 70 5.10 -16.23 -4.39
CA LYS A 70 5.45 -16.46 -2.98
C LYS A 70 4.96 -15.35 -2.06
N ASP A 71 4.96 -14.09 -2.54
CA ASP A 71 4.63 -12.90 -1.77
C ASP A 71 3.54 -12.08 -2.44
N TYR A 72 2.64 -11.52 -1.63
CA TYR A 72 1.47 -10.78 -2.10
C TYR A 72 1.49 -9.37 -1.54
N TYR A 73 1.10 -8.41 -2.39
CA TYR A 73 0.93 -7.01 -2.04
C TYR A 73 -0.44 -6.53 -2.49
N ILE A 74 -1.11 -5.76 -1.65
CA ILE A 74 -2.33 -5.06 -2.04
C ILE A 74 -2.16 -3.56 -1.94
N THR A 75 -2.75 -2.88 -2.90
CA THR A 75 -2.69 -1.42 -3.06
C THR A 75 -3.97 -0.90 -3.72
N GLY A 76 -3.94 0.35 -4.14
CA GLY A 76 -5.03 1.04 -4.84
C GLY A 76 -5.10 2.49 -4.39
N GLY A 77 -6.30 3.04 -4.33
CA GLY A 77 -6.55 4.28 -3.63
C GLY A 77 -6.39 4.06 -2.13
N GLU A 78 -7.46 3.62 -1.47
CA GLU A 78 -7.35 3.16 -0.08
C GLU A 78 -8.01 1.77 0.06
N VAL A 79 -7.22 0.78 0.42
CA VAL A 79 -7.67 -0.62 0.47
C VAL A 79 -8.78 -0.86 1.51
N PHE A 80 -8.78 -0.10 2.61
CA PHE A 80 -9.79 -0.22 3.69
C PHE A 80 -11.13 0.47 3.38
N ILE A 81 -11.30 1.01 2.17
CA ILE A 81 -12.61 1.42 1.63
C ILE A 81 -13.30 0.26 0.92
N ASN A 82 -12.54 -0.74 0.43
CA ASN A 82 -13.14 -1.90 -0.21
C ASN A 82 -14.04 -2.65 0.80
N PRO A 83 -15.32 -2.86 0.51
CA PRO A 83 -16.26 -3.48 1.43
C PRO A 83 -15.93 -4.95 1.74
N GLU A 84 -15.21 -5.63 0.84
CA GLU A 84 -14.81 -7.04 0.99
C GLU A 84 -13.35 -7.19 1.50
N ILE A 85 -12.73 -6.10 2.01
CA ILE A 85 -11.30 -6.10 2.32
C ILE A 85 -10.89 -7.21 3.30
N PHE A 86 -11.67 -7.49 4.31
CA PHE A 86 -11.32 -8.48 5.33
C PHE A 86 -11.34 -9.91 4.78
N GLU A 87 -12.30 -10.21 3.93
CA GLU A 87 -12.44 -11.48 3.22
C GLU A 87 -11.30 -11.64 2.21
N ILE A 88 -10.94 -10.56 1.51
CA ILE A 88 -9.78 -10.48 0.58
C ILE A 88 -8.48 -10.76 1.33
N LEU A 89 -8.25 -10.10 2.48
CA LEU A 89 -7.05 -10.34 3.29
C LEU A 89 -6.94 -11.80 3.74
N ALA A 90 -8.04 -12.38 4.22
CA ALA A 90 -8.07 -13.78 4.66
C ALA A 90 -7.81 -14.74 3.49
N ALA A 91 -8.38 -14.48 2.31
CA ALA A 91 -8.15 -15.28 1.12
C ALA A 91 -6.68 -15.26 0.70
N ILE A 92 -6.05 -14.08 0.62
CA ILE A 92 -4.64 -13.94 0.22
C ILE A 92 -3.72 -14.64 1.23
N LEU A 93 -3.96 -14.46 2.52
CA LEU A 93 -3.17 -15.07 3.59
C LEU A 93 -3.24 -16.61 3.61
N SER A 94 -4.19 -17.22 2.92
CA SER A 94 -4.21 -18.67 2.72
C SER A 94 -3.20 -19.15 1.67
N TYR A 95 -2.67 -18.24 0.85
CA TYR A 95 -1.68 -18.51 -0.21
C TYR A 95 -0.26 -18.14 0.20
N GLY A 96 -0.05 -16.99 0.86
CA GLY A 96 1.28 -16.52 1.23
C GLY A 96 1.27 -15.29 2.14
N PRO A 97 2.47 -14.76 2.46
CA PRO A 97 2.65 -13.50 3.18
C PRO A 97 1.99 -12.34 2.43
N LEU A 98 1.45 -11.38 3.18
CA LEU A 98 0.75 -10.24 2.61
C LEU A 98 1.24 -8.91 3.19
N ASP A 99 1.62 -7.99 2.32
CA ASP A 99 1.83 -6.59 2.63
C ASP A 99 0.63 -5.76 2.14
N ALA A 100 -0.04 -5.08 3.05
CA ALA A 100 -1.14 -4.16 2.75
C ALA A 100 -0.66 -2.72 2.80
N LEU A 101 -0.72 -2.03 1.65
CA LEU A 101 -0.41 -0.60 1.56
C LEU A 101 -1.67 0.20 1.86
N THR A 102 -1.58 1.13 2.80
CA THR A 102 -2.72 1.94 3.25
C THR A 102 -2.26 3.35 3.64
N ASN A 103 -3.16 4.31 3.55
CA ASN A 103 -2.94 5.63 4.14
C ASN A 103 -3.20 5.66 5.67
N GLY A 104 -3.65 4.55 6.26
CA GLY A 104 -3.90 4.39 7.69
C GLY A 104 -5.14 5.08 8.23
N THR A 105 -5.75 6.01 7.49
CA THR A 105 -6.81 6.90 8.01
C THR A 105 -8.15 6.19 8.24
N GLN A 106 -8.31 5.00 7.68
CA GLN A 106 -9.53 4.18 7.80
C GLN A 106 -9.41 3.07 8.85
N ILE A 107 -8.26 2.96 9.52
CA ILE A 107 -8.02 1.93 10.53
C ILE A 107 -8.52 2.43 11.89
N THR A 108 -9.50 1.72 12.43
CA THR A 108 -10.06 1.92 13.76
C THR A 108 -9.66 0.78 14.69
N SER A 109 -9.80 0.95 16.00
CA SER A 109 -9.56 -0.10 16.98
C SER A 109 -10.38 -1.37 16.69
N GLU A 110 -11.63 -1.23 16.23
CA GLU A 110 -12.48 -2.37 15.83
C GLU A 110 -11.90 -3.11 14.62
N LYS A 111 -11.53 -2.35 13.58
CA LYS A 111 -10.88 -2.94 12.38
C LYS A 111 -9.56 -3.61 12.76
N ALA A 112 -8.74 -2.98 13.58
CA ALA A 112 -7.45 -3.53 14.02
C ALA A 112 -7.62 -4.86 14.77
N LYS A 113 -8.63 -4.98 15.64
CA LYS A 113 -8.99 -6.25 16.31
C LYS A 113 -9.43 -7.32 15.31
N ARG A 114 -10.24 -6.97 14.31
CA ARG A 114 -10.64 -7.91 13.25
C ARG A 114 -9.43 -8.38 12.43
N LEU A 115 -8.51 -7.45 12.10
CA LEU A 115 -7.25 -7.78 11.44
C LEU A 115 -6.40 -8.74 12.27
N ARG A 116 -6.33 -8.56 13.58
CA ARG A 116 -5.62 -9.47 14.48
C ARG A 116 -6.24 -10.87 14.45
N THR A 117 -7.56 -10.98 14.47
CA THR A 117 -8.25 -12.28 14.34
C THR A 117 -7.90 -12.99 13.03
N ILE A 118 -7.83 -12.26 11.91
CA ILE A 118 -7.43 -12.81 10.62
C ILE A 118 -5.98 -13.29 10.65
N GLN A 119 -5.08 -12.48 11.23
CA GLN A 119 -3.67 -12.85 11.37
C GLN A 119 -3.50 -14.10 12.24
N ASP A 120 -4.22 -14.20 13.35
CA ASP A 120 -4.12 -15.35 14.26
C ASP A 120 -4.65 -16.65 13.64
N ALA A 121 -5.55 -16.56 12.68
CA ALA A 121 -6.04 -17.69 11.91
C ALA A 121 -5.11 -18.13 10.77
N SER A 122 -4.06 -17.33 10.47
CA SER A 122 -3.13 -17.57 9.36
C SER A 122 -1.74 -17.95 9.86
N LYS A 123 -1.08 -18.87 9.13
CA LYS A 123 0.36 -19.15 9.29
C LYS A 123 1.28 -18.15 8.61
N HIS A 124 0.73 -17.33 7.70
CA HIS A 124 1.48 -16.33 6.94
C HIS A 124 1.33 -14.95 7.59
N PRO A 125 2.38 -14.11 7.59
CA PRO A 125 2.32 -12.80 8.20
C PRO A 125 1.51 -11.81 7.35
N LEU A 126 0.71 -10.99 8.05
CA LEU A 126 0.08 -9.78 7.54
C LEU A 126 0.88 -8.57 8.01
N ARG A 127 1.42 -7.81 7.08
CA ARG A 127 2.20 -6.60 7.34
C ARG A 127 1.45 -5.39 6.80
N PHE A 128 1.60 -4.26 7.48
CA PHE A 128 1.00 -2.99 7.05
C PHE A 128 2.10 -2.00 6.70
N ARG A 129 2.01 -1.43 5.49
CA ARG A 129 2.83 -0.31 5.05
C ARG A 129 1.95 0.93 5.06
N VAL A 130 2.15 1.76 6.08
CA VAL A 130 1.36 2.98 6.27
C VAL A 130 2.11 4.15 5.64
N SER A 131 1.45 4.80 4.70
CA SER A 131 2.03 5.92 3.98
C SER A 131 1.97 7.20 4.82
N MET A 132 3.11 7.85 4.98
CA MET A 132 3.29 9.10 5.70
C MET A 132 4.40 9.90 5.02
N GLU A 133 4.29 11.22 4.92
CA GLU A 133 5.32 12.00 4.20
C GLU A 133 6.25 12.76 5.15
N HIS A 134 5.77 13.10 6.33
CA HIS A 134 6.56 13.83 7.31
C HIS A 134 6.08 13.56 8.74
N PHE A 135 6.99 13.61 9.73
CA PHE A 135 6.66 13.55 11.15
C PHE A 135 6.04 14.86 11.69
N ASP A 136 6.15 15.97 10.96
CA ASP A 136 5.45 17.22 11.21
C ASP A 136 4.08 17.21 10.51
N GLU A 137 3.01 17.55 11.26
CA GLU A 137 1.63 17.51 10.79
C GLU A 137 1.40 18.43 9.59
N ASP A 138 1.88 19.68 9.66
CA ASP A 138 1.64 20.66 8.64
C ASP A 138 2.33 20.28 7.32
N LYS A 139 3.56 19.79 7.39
CA LYS A 139 4.32 19.31 6.23
C LYS A 139 3.67 18.06 5.60
N ASN A 140 3.20 17.13 6.42
CA ASN A 140 2.50 15.95 5.94
C ASN A 140 1.17 16.33 5.27
N ASP A 141 0.39 17.20 5.91
CA ASP A 141 -0.96 17.53 5.46
C ASP A 141 -0.98 18.43 4.21
N VAL A 142 0.09 19.19 3.94
CA VAL A 142 0.28 19.89 2.65
C VAL A 142 0.23 18.91 1.47
N ILE A 143 0.75 17.70 1.66
CA ILE A 143 0.83 16.67 0.62
C ILE A 143 -0.41 15.77 0.62
N ARG A 144 -0.81 15.29 1.81
CA ARG A 144 -1.84 14.26 1.96
C ARG A 144 -3.24 14.80 2.20
N GLY A 145 -3.35 16.09 2.51
CA GLY A 145 -4.60 16.75 2.81
C GLY A 145 -4.86 16.90 4.31
N LYS A 146 -5.72 17.84 4.63
CA LYS A 146 -6.02 18.25 6.01
C LYS A 146 -6.47 17.11 6.92
N ASN A 147 -5.86 17.04 8.10
CA ASN A 147 -6.08 16.00 9.13
C ASN A 147 -5.69 14.57 8.69
N ALA A 148 -4.97 14.40 7.58
CA ALA A 148 -4.47 13.09 7.17
C ALA A 148 -3.45 12.55 8.17
N TYR A 149 -2.54 13.42 8.66
CA TYR A 149 -1.55 13.07 9.68
C TYR A 149 -2.19 12.47 10.94
N ARG A 150 -3.07 13.22 11.59
CA ARG A 150 -3.70 12.77 12.85
C ARG A 150 -4.45 11.45 12.71
N LYS A 151 -5.14 11.27 11.58
CA LYS A 151 -5.86 10.03 11.30
C LYS A 151 -4.93 8.86 11.03
N ALA A 152 -3.85 9.09 10.30
CA ALA A 152 -2.83 8.06 10.03
C ALA A 152 -2.14 7.62 11.33
N ILE A 153 -1.72 8.57 12.19
CA ILE A 153 -1.17 8.26 13.51
C ILE A 153 -2.15 7.45 14.37
N ALA A 154 -3.42 7.86 14.42
CA ALA A 154 -4.43 7.10 15.15
C ALA A 154 -4.56 5.65 14.62
N GLY A 155 -4.51 5.48 13.30
CA GLY A 155 -4.53 4.15 12.67
C GLY A 155 -3.28 3.32 13.00
N ILE A 156 -2.09 3.93 13.00
CA ILE A 156 -0.82 3.31 13.39
C ILE A 156 -0.90 2.82 14.84
N VAL A 157 -1.38 3.68 15.75
CA VAL A 157 -1.56 3.33 17.17
C VAL A 157 -2.53 2.16 17.32
N CYS A 158 -3.67 2.18 16.60
CA CYS A 158 -4.63 1.06 16.63
C CYS A 158 -4.01 -0.25 16.17
N LEU A 159 -3.18 -0.23 15.14
CA LEU A 159 -2.44 -1.42 14.66
C LEU A 159 -1.42 -1.90 15.70
N ALA A 160 -0.65 -0.99 16.29
CA ALA A 160 0.34 -1.32 17.32
C ALA A 160 -0.32 -1.93 18.56
N GLU A 161 -1.41 -1.34 19.07
CA GLU A 161 -2.21 -1.87 20.18
C GLU A 161 -2.81 -3.25 19.88
N ALA A 162 -3.09 -3.55 18.61
CA ALA A 162 -3.55 -4.87 18.18
C ALA A 162 -2.39 -5.87 17.96
N GLY A 163 -1.14 -5.49 18.26
CA GLY A 163 0.03 -6.35 18.17
C GLY A 163 0.65 -6.47 16.78
N PHE A 164 0.40 -5.50 15.90
CA PHE A 164 1.13 -5.36 14.64
C PHE A 164 2.32 -4.42 14.80
N SER A 165 3.30 -4.55 13.89
CA SER A 165 4.41 -3.62 13.76
C SER A 165 4.32 -2.91 12.40
N PRO A 166 3.57 -1.79 12.31
CA PRO A 166 3.40 -1.07 11.05
C PRO A 166 4.73 -0.53 10.53
N ILE A 167 4.94 -0.61 9.22
CA ILE A 167 6.10 -0.05 8.53
C ILE A 167 5.68 1.30 7.97
N LEU A 168 6.38 2.38 8.32
CA LEU A 168 6.17 3.67 7.68
C LEU A 168 6.79 3.66 6.29
N THR A 169 6.02 4.09 5.30
CA THR A 169 6.48 4.29 3.93
C THR A 169 6.46 5.79 3.65
N VAL A 170 7.62 6.35 3.42
CA VAL A 170 7.83 7.80 3.25
C VAL A 170 8.36 8.07 1.85
N THR A 171 7.74 9.03 1.15
CA THR A 171 8.28 9.56 -0.10
C THR A 171 9.16 10.77 0.22
N ARG A 172 10.33 10.86 -0.37
CA ARG A 172 11.19 12.02 -0.19
C ARG A 172 10.52 13.28 -0.74
N THR A 173 10.15 14.17 0.18
CA THR A 173 9.45 15.44 -0.12
C THR A 173 10.17 16.66 0.42
N TRP A 174 11.37 16.48 0.97
CA TRP A 174 12.25 17.51 1.53
C TRP A 174 13.44 17.79 0.61
N GLU A 175 13.90 19.04 0.60
CA GLU A 175 15.03 19.49 -0.22
C GLU A 175 16.23 19.96 0.65
N GLU A 176 15.94 20.50 1.84
CA GLU A 176 16.93 21.18 2.68
C GLU A 176 17.68 20.23 3.64
N GLU A 177 17.09 19.06 3.95
CA GLU A 177 17.63 18.09 4.90
C GLU A 177 18.21 16.88 4.15
N SER A 178 19.26 16.28 4.68
CA SER A 178 19.80 15.02 4.14
C SER A 178 18.88 13.84 4.50
N ASP A 179 18.92 12.78 3.71
CA ASP A 179 18.12 11.58 3.96
C ASP A 179 18.46 10.95 5.32
N SER A 180 19.74 11.00 5.75
CA SER A 180 20.17 10.47 7.05
C SER A 180 19.68 11.30 8.24
N GLU A 181 19.55 12.63 8.09
CA GLU A 181 18.94 13.47 9.12
C GLU A 181 17.45 13.20 9.26
N MET A 182 16.75 13.07 8.14
CA MET A 182 15.32 12.73 8.14
C MET A 182 15.06 11.34 8.71
N GLU A 183 15.88 10.34 8.35
CA GLU A 183 15.79 8.99 8.93
C GLU A 183 15.96 9.05 10.46
N SER A 184 16.96 9.77 10.96
CA SER A 184 17.18 9.94 12.40
C SER A 184 15.99 10.59 13.10
N LYS A 185 15.40 11.63 12.49
CA LYS A 185 14.20 12.30 13.03
C LYS A 185 12.96 11.40 13.02
N PHE A 186 12.80 10.55 12.00
CA PHE A 186 11.73 9.56 11.99
C PHE A 186 11.92 8.49 13.05
N VAL A 187 13.14 8.04 13.29
CA VAL A 187 13.45 7.08 14.36
C VAL A 187 13.17 7.70 15.75
N GLU A 188 13.51 8.97 15.97
CA GLU A 188 13.19 9.67 17.21
C GLU A 188 11.69 9.89 17.42
N PHE A 189 10.95 10.07 16.32
CA PHE A 189 9.49 10.24 16.32
C PHE A 189 8.74 8.95 16.69
N LEU A 190 9.26 7.78 16.32
CA LEU A 190 8.62 6.47 16.53
C LEU A 190 8.84 5.94 17.96
#